data_3a84a20ad830048eee3bdb4e4d0dc129
#
_entry.id   3a84a20ad830048eee3bdb4e4d0dc129
#
_cell.length_a   1.000
_cell.length_b   1.000
_cell.length_c   1.000
_cell.angle_alpha   90.00
_cell.angle_beta   90.00
_cell.angle_gamma   90.00
#
_symmetry.space_group_name_H-M   'P 1'
#
loop_
_entity.id
_entity.type
_entity.pdbx_description
1 polymer ?
#
loop_
_entity_poly.entity_id
_entity_poly.type
_entity_poly.pdbx_seq_one_letter_code
_entity_poly.pdbx_strand_id
1 'polypeptide(L)'
;MPRPTHPYIPMAHGFAYLVAIIDWYSRRVLAWRLSNTMESTFCVEALQEALARFPKPTIFNTDQGSQFTAEAFTSVLRGAGITISMDGRGRCIDNVFVERVWRSLKYEEVFLHAYEDLDEARAGIGRYFDFYNLVRPHQALGYQTPDAFYRGVALTAA
;
A
#
# COMPACT_ATOMS: atom_id res chain seq x y z
N MET A 1 -10.07 -8.57 -18.50
CA MET A 1 -8.64 -8.52 -18.16
C MET A 1 -8.46 -8.32 -16.67
N PRO A 2 -7.75 -9.19 -15.99
CA PRO A 2 -7.44 -8.92 -14.60
C PRO A 2 -6.60 -7.65 -14.54
N ARG A 3 -7.03 -6.68 -13.74
CA ARG A 3 -6.27 -5.45 -13.55
C ARG A 3 -4.97 -5.79 -12.80
N PRO A 4 -3.84 -5.21 -13.20
CA PRO A 4 -2.64 -5.41 -12.42
C PRO A 4 -2.86 -4.90 -11.00
N THR A 5 -2.53 -5.74 -10.06
CA THR A 5 -2.74 -5.50 -8.64
C THR A 5 -1.74 -4.51 -8.07
N HIS A 6 -0.70 -4.21 -8.85
CA HIS A 6 0.31 -3.23 -8.51
C HIS A 6 0.35 -2.14 -9.57
N PRO A 7 0.41 -0.89 -9.18
CA PRO A 7 0.63 0.15 -10.15
C PRO A 7 2.03 0.03 -10.76
N TYR A 8 2.09 0.22 -12.07
CA TYR A 8 3.35 0.36 -12.75
C TYR A 8 3.79 1.81 -12.68
N ILE A 9 5.03 2.02 -12.28
CA ILE A 9 5.62 3.35 -12.21
C ILE A 9 6.56 3.51 -13.40
N PRO A 10 6.21 4.33 -14.40
CA PRO A 10 7.08 4.50 -15.56
C PRO A 10 8.33 5.28 -15.20
N MET A 11 9.44 4.86 -15.79
CA MET A 11 10.74 5.54 -15.70
C MET A 11 11.27 5.79 -17.11
N ALA A 12 12.37 6.53 -17.23
CA ALA A 12 13.00 6.78 -18.52
C ALA A 12 13.31 5.48 -19.27
N HIS A 13 13.70 4.43 -18.54
CA HIS A 13 13.99 3.11 -19.10
C HIS A 13 13.26 2.05 -18.30
N GLY A 14 12.07 1.65 -18.80
CA GLY A 14 11.30 0.57 -18.20
C GLY A 14 10.31 1.01 -17.13
N PHE A 15 9.99 0.10 -16.23
CA PHE A 15 8.96 0.28 -15.22
C PHE A 15 9.46 -0.18 -13.86
N ALA A 16 8.92 0.42 -12.80
CA ALA A 16 9.00 -0.15 -11.46
C ALA A 16 7.64 -0.66 -11.04
N TYR A 17 7.63 -1.64 -10.15
CA TYR A 17 6.43 -2.16 -9.49
C TYR A 17 6.37 -1.58 -8.10
N LEU A 18 5.16 -1.20 -7.67
CA LEU A 18 4.93 -0.63 -6.35
C LEU A 18 4.02 -1.56 -5.55
N VAL A 19 4.38 -1.82 -4.30
CA VAL A 19 3.51 -2.45 -3.33
C VAL A 19 3.32 -1.51 -2.15
N ALA A 20 2.12 -1.46 -1.62
CA ALA A 20 1.83 -0.71 -0.40
C ALA A 20 0.93 -1.53 0.52
N ILE A 21 1.20 -1.40 1.81
CA ILE A 21 0.35 -1.94 2.87
C ILE A 21 -0.46 -0.77 3.41
N ILE A 22 -1.78 -0.87 3.32
CA ILE A 22 -2.69 0.25 3.60
C ILE A 22 -3.66 -0.19 4.70
N ASP A 23 -3.84 0.65 5.71
CA ASP A 23 -4.89 0.47 6.69
C ASP A 23 -6.21 0.95 6.10
N TRP A 24 -7.17 0.06 5.96
CA TRP A 24 -8.44 0.39 5.32
C TRP A 24 -9.24 1.44 6.06
N TYR A 25 -9.21 1.40 7.37
CA TYR A 25 -10.04 2.26 8.19
C TYR A 25 -9.58 3.71 8.10
N SER A 26 -8.29 3.94 8.24
CA SER A 26 -7.69 5.28 8.20
C SER A 26 -7.18 5.69 6.83
N ARG A 27 -7.03 4.71 5.91
CA ARG A 27 -6.39 4.91 4.61
C ARG A 27 -4.90 5.25 4.69
N ARG A 28 -4.30 5.07 5.86
CA ARG A 28 -2.88 5.32 6.05
C ARG A 28 -2.05 4.30 5.30
N VAL A 29 -1.08 4.77 4.55
CA VAL A 29 -0.07 3.90 3.93
C VAL A 29 0.95 3.57 5.03
N LEU A 30 0.98 2.32 5.45
CA LEU A 30 1.82 1.87 6.57
C LEU A 30 3.23 1.55 6.13
N ALA A 31 3.39 0.94 4.98
CA ALA A 31 4.69 0.60 4.40
C ALA A 31 4.53 0.47 2.89
N TRP A 32 5.61 0.66 2.15
CA TRP A 32 5.62 0.53 0.71
C TRP A 32 7.02 0.18 0.22
N ARG A 33 7.10 -0.43 -0.97
CA ARG A 33 8.36 -0.78 -1.63
C ARG A 33 8.23 -0.64 -3.13
N LEU A 34 9.32 -0.27 -3.76
CA LEU A 34 9.48 -0.29 -5.22
C LEU A 34 10.47 -1.36 -5.62
N SER A 35 10.22 -2.01 -6.75
CA SER A 35 11.12 -2.98 -7.32
C SER A 35 11.06 -2.93 -8.84
N ASN A 36 12.16 -3.20 -9.50
CA ASN A 36 12.18 -3.35 -10.95
C ASN A 36 11.90 -4.80 -11.39
N THR A 37 11.64 -5.70 -10.45
CA THR A 37 11.26 -7.09 -10.72
C THR A 37 9.98 -7.45 -9.97
N MET A 38 9.21 -8.39 -10.50
CA MET A 38 7.96 -8.88 -9.88
C MET A 38 8.20 -10.06 -8.96
N GLU A 39 9.22 -10.00 -8.14
CA GLU A 39 9.48 -11.04 -7.14
C GLU A 39 8.70 -10.76 -5.85
N SER A 40 8.39 -11.82 -5.10
CA SER A 40 7.65 -11.67 -3.84
C SER A 40 8.47 -10.98 -2.75
N THR A 41 9.78 -10.90 -2.89
CA THR A 41 10.69 -10.37 -1.87
C THR A 41 10.34 -8.96 -1.43
N PHE A 42 10.07 -8.05 -2.39
CA PHE A 42 9.76 -6.67 -2.03
C PHE A 42 8.40 -6.55 -1.32
N CYS A 43 7.46 -7.44 -1.63
CA CYS A 43 6.18 -7.51 -0.92
C CYS A 43 6.38 -7.99 0.52
N VAL A 44 7.23 -8.99 0.72
CA VAL A 44 7.57 -9.50 2.06
C VAL A 44 8.25 -8.42 2.89
N GLU A 45 9.17 -7.67 2.30
CA GLU A 45 9.85 -6.57 2.99
C GLU A 45 8.87 -5.50 3.46
N ALA A 46 7.91 -5.12 2.61
CA ALA A 46 6.88 -4.15 2.98
C ALA A 46 6.03 -4.67 4.15
N LEU A 47 5.63 -5.94 4.08
CA LEU A 47 4.84 -6.56 5.13
C LEU A 47 5.61 -6.62 6.46
N GLN A 48 6.86 -7.02 6.43
CA GLN A 48 7.69 -7.11 7.63
C GLN A 48 7.90 -5.74 8.26
N GLU A 49 8.10 -4.70 7.47
CA GLU A 49 8.20 -3.34 7.98
C GLU A 49 6.91 -2.90 8.65
N ALA A 50 5.77 -3.14 8.03
CA ALA A 50 4.48 -2.78 8.62
C ALA A 50 4.24 -3.50 9.94
N LEU A 51 4.55 -4.79 10.02
CA LEU A 51 4.37 -5.58 11.24
C LEU A 51 5.34 -5.17 12.36
N ALA A 52 6.53 -4.67 12.00
CA ALA A 52 7.50 -4.20 12.98
C ALA A 52 7.14 -2.83 13.58
N ARG A 53 6.42 -1.99 12.82
CA ARG A 53 6.15 -0.60 13.20
C ARG A 53 4.75 -0.36 13.72
N PHE A 54 3.79 -1.20 13.38
CA PHE A 54 2.38 -1.00 13.68
C PHE A 54 1.77 -2.22 14.34
N PRO A 55 0.67 -2.05 15.12
CA PRO A 55 -0.03 -3.20 15.69
C PRO A 55 -0.54 -4.15 14.61
N LYS A 56 -0.51 -5.46 14.91
CA LYS A 56 -0.98 -6.49 13.98
C LYS A 56 -2.48 -6.34 13.74
N PRO A 57 -2.92 -6.43 12.47
CA PRO A 57 -4.36 -6.55 12.20
C PRO A 57 -4.86 -7.95 12.53
N THR A 58 -6.17 -8.09 12.72
CA THR A 58 -6.81 -9.39 12.84
C THR A 58 -6.87 -10.07 11.47
N ILE A 59 -7.16 -9.31 10.43
CA ILE A 59 -7.34 -9.80 9.07
C ILE A 59 -6.46 -8.97 8.13
N PHE A 60 -5.77 -9.64 7.23
CA PHE A 60 -5.02 -9.03 6.16
C PHE A 60 -5.68 -9.42 4.84
N ASN A 61 -6.08 -8.43 4.05
CA ASN A 61 -6.69 -8.65 2.75
C ASN A 61 -5.63 -8.54 1.67
N THR A 62 -5.48 -9.60 0.89
CA THR A 62 -4.62 -9.61 -0.28
C THR A 62 -5.48 -9.79 -1.52
N ASP A 63 -4.98 -9.33 -2.64
CA ASP A 63 -5.54 -9.78 -3.91
C ASP A 63 -4.93 -11.13 -4.30
N GLN A 64 -5.37 -11.67 -5.43
CA GLN A 64 -4.93 -12.98 -5.90
C GLN A 64 -3.66 -12.92 -6.76
N GLY A 65 -2.90 -11.83 -6.66
CA GLY A 65 -1.62 -11.72 -7.37
C GLY A 65 -0.62 -12.74 -6.86
N SER A 66 0.23 -13.24 -7.76
CA SER A 66 1.17 -14.31 -7.43
C SER A 66 2.14 -13.93 -6.31
N GLN A 67 2.49 -12.65 -6.18
CA GLN A 67 3.39 -12.16 -5.12
C GLN A 67 2.77 -12.32 -3.73
N PHE A 68 1.45 -12.17 -3.63
CA PHE A 68 0.71 -12.23 -2.36
C PHE A 68 0.25 -13.65 -2.01
N THR A 69 0.20 -14.55 -2.99
CA THR A 69 -0.11 -15.96 -2.75
C THR A 69 1.14 -16.79 -2.52
N ALA A 70 2.33 -16.20 -2.76
CA ALA A 70 3.59 -16.89 -2.54
C ALA A 70 3.74 -17.33 -1.08
N GLU A 71 4.30 -18.49 -0.88
CA GLU A 71 4.53 -19.08 0.44
C GLU A 71 5.33 -18.14 1.35
N ALA A 72 6.32 -17.43 0.80
CA ALA A 72 7.13 -16.49 1.55
C ALA A 72 6.29 -15.37 2.17
N PHE A 73 5.27 -14.88 1.44
CA PHE A 73 4.39 -13.82 1.93
C PHE A 73 3.36 -14.37 2.92
N THR A 74 2.67 -15.44 2.55
CA THR A 74 1.61 -16.00 3.39
C THR A 74 2.13 -16.59 4.69
N SER A 75 3.34 -17.16 4.69
CA SER A 75 3.94 -17.71 5.90
C SER A 75 4.25 -16.64 6.95
N VAL A 76 4.60 -15.43 6.52
CA VAL A 76 4.80 -14.30 7.45
C VAL A 76 3.49 -13.95 8.15
N LEU A 77 2.38 -13.90 7.42
CA LEU A 77 1.06 -13.63 7.98
C LEU A 77 0.61 -14.73 8.93
N ARG A 78 0.76 -15.99 8.55
CA ARG A 78 0.40 -17.13 9.41
C ARG A 78 1.24 -17.16 10.66
N GLY A 79 2.54 -16.94 10.53
CA GLY A 79 3.45 -16.91 11.69
C GLY A 79 3.13 -15.79 12.68
N ALA A 80 2.51 -14.72 12.23
CA ALA A 80 2.05 -13.63 13.08
C ALA A 80 0.63 -13.83 13.63
N GLY A 81 -0.03 -14.94 13.27
CA GLY A 81 -1.40 -15.22 13.71
C GLY A 81 -2.45 -14.37 13.01
N ILE A 82 -2.18 -13.88 11.82
CA ILE A 82 -3.08 -13.02 11.06
C ILE A 82 -3.90 -13.87 10.10
N THR A 83 -5.22 -13.67 10.08
CA THR A 83 -6.11 -14.33 9.14
C THR A 83 -5.97 -13.69 7.76
N ILE A 84 -5.77 -14.53 6.74
CA ILE A 84 -5.62 -14.08 5.37
C ILE A 84 -6.97 -14.15 4.67
N SER A 85 -7.38 -13.05 4.04
CA SER A 85 -8.57 -12.99 3.20
C SER A 85 -8.12 -12.71 1.77
N MET A 86 -8.36 -13.66 0.87
CA MET A 86 -8.04 -13.52 -0.56
C MET A 86 -9.30 -13.52 -1.42
N ASP A 87 -10.45 -13.48 -0.80
CA ASP A 87 -11.71 -13.60 -1.50
C ASP A 87 -12.09 -12.27 -2.14
N GLY A 88 -12.32 -12.30 -3.45
CA GLY A 88 -12.83 -11.17 -4.20
C GLY A 88 -14.34 -10.99 -4.14
N ARG A 89 -15.07 -11.89 -3.50
CA ARG A 89 -16.53 -11.80 -3.45
C ARG A 89 -17.00 -10.66 -2.56
N GLY A 90 -17.85 -9.80 -3.12
CA GLY A 90 -18.38 -8.67 -2.38
C GLY A 90 -17.34 -7.61 -2.03
N ARG A 91 -16.16 -7.67 -2.65
CA ARG A 91 -15.02 -6.82 -2.31
C ARG A 91 -14.85 -5.61 -3.22
N CYS A 92 -15.83 -5.30 -4.03
CA CYS A 92 -15.77 -4.10 -4.88
C CYS A 92 -15.49 -2.84 -4.07
N ILE A 93 -16.06 -2.73 -2.87
CA ILE A 93 -15.88 -1.57 -1.99
C ILE A 93 -14.45 -1.50 -1.47
N ASP A 94 -13.88 -2.64 -1.11
CA ASP A 94 -12.52 -2.72 -0.55
C ASP A 94 -11.47 -2.32 -1.58
N ASN A 95 -11.63 -2.82 -2.81
CA ASN A 95 -10.74 -2.47 -3.92
C ASN A 95 -10.83 -0.99 -4.28
N VAL A 96 -11.99 -0.36 -4.07
CA VAL A 96 -12.17 1.07 -4.34
C VAL A 96 -11.20 1.92 -3.51
N PHE A 97 -10.96 1.57 -2.25
CA PHE A 97 -10.05 2.35 -1.40
C PHE A 97 -8.59 2.25 -1.88
N VAL A 98 -8.16 1.06 -2.26
CA VAL A 98 -6.82 0.84 -2.80
C VAL A 98 -6.67 1.56 -4.14
N GLU A 99 -7.66 1.46 -5.01
CA GLU A 99 -7.65 2.14 -6.30
C GLU A 99 -7.60 3.66 -6.15
N ARG A 100 -8.26 4.21 -5.14
CA ARG A 100 -8.20 5.66 -4.85
C ARG A 100 -6.81 6.10 -4.43
N VAL A 101 -6.12 5.32 -3.63
CA VAL A 101 -4.73 5.61 -3.26
C VAL A 101 -3.85 5.62 -4.52
N TRP A 102 -3.99 4.61 -5.38
CA TRP A 102 -3.23 4.54 -6.62
C TRP A 102 -3.55 5.70 -7.56
N ARG A 103 -4.81 6.06 -7.65
CA ARG A 103 -5.24 7.18 -8.47
C ARG A 103 -4.64 8.49 -7.97
N SER A 104 -4.71 8.74 -6.67
CA SER A 104 -4.11 9.94 -6.07
C SER A 104 -2.61 9.99 -6.34
N LEU A 105 -1.91 8.89 -6.13
CA LEU A 105 -0.49 8.81 -6.40
C LEU A 105 -0.16 9.14 -7.86
N LYS A 106 -0.90 8.53 -8.79
CA LYS A 106 -0.63 8.73 -10.22
C LYS A 106 -0.89 10.16 -10.65
N TYR A 107 -2.03 10.73 -10.30
CA TYR A 107 -2.39 12.07 -10.75
C TYR A 107 -1.68 13.18 -10.00
N GLU A 108 -1.34 12.98 -8.74
CA GLU A 108 -0.74 14.02 -7.90
C GLU A 108 0.79 13.95 -7.85
N GLU A 109 1.39 12.83 -8.26
CA GLU A 109 2.84 12.66 -8.23
C GLU A 109 3.40 12.08 -9.54
N VAL A 110 3.01 10.85 -9.89
CA VAL A 110 3.68 10.10 -10.96
C VAL A 110 3.57 10.78 -12.32
N PHE A 111 2.39 11.24 -12.70
CA PHE A 111 2.17 11.87 -14.01
C PHE A 111 2.75 13.28 -14.10
N LEU A 112 3.07 13.89 -12.96
CA LEU A 112 3.68 15.22 -12.92
C LEU A 112 5.20 15.18 -13.00
N HIS A 113 5.80 14.00 -12.91
CA HIS A 113 7.26 13.83 -12.88
C HIS A 113 7.70 12.77 -13.87
N ALA A 114 8.87 12.95 -14.43
CA ALA A 114 9.50 11.97 -15.31
C ALA A 114 10.72 11.40 -14.58
N TYR A 115 10.54 10.27 -13.92
CA TYR A 115 11.62 9.64 -13.17
C TYR A 115 12.67 9.06 -14.12
N GLU A 116 13.93 9.35 -13.87
CA GLU A 116 15.02 8.77 -14.63
C GLU A 116 15.28 7.32 -14.25
N ASP A 117 15.27 7.03 -12.96
CA ASP A 117 15.62 5.74 -12.42
C ASP A 117 14.80 5.39 -11.16
N LEU A 118 15.10 4.23 -10.62
CA LEU A 118 14.39 3.71 -9.44
C LEU A 118 14.63 4.58 -8.19
N ASP A 119 15.83 5.13 -8.03
CA ASP A 119 16.13 5.97 -6.86
C ASP A 119 15.36 7.28 -6.90
N GLU A 120 15.24 7.90 -8.07
CA GLU A 120 14.45 9.11 -8.23
C GLU A 120 12.96 8.85 -8.01
N ALA A 121 12.45 7.74 -8.53
CA ALA A 121 11.07 7.33 -8.31
C ALA A 121 10.82 7.07 -6.82
N ARG A 122 11.73 6.38 -6.14
CA ARG A 122 11.61 6.10 -4.71
C ARG A 122 11.59 7.39 -3.88
N ALA A 123 12.45 8.34 -4.19
CA ALA A 123 12.47 9.62 -3.49
C ALA A 123 11.17 10.41 -3.69
N GLY A 124 10.67 10.47 -4.92
CA GLY A 124 9.43 11.19 -5.24
C GLY A 124 8.20 10.56 -4.58
N ILE A 125 8.07 9.27 -4.70
CA ILE A 125 6.94 8.52 -4.11
C ILE A 125 6.99 8.57 -2.58
N GLY A 126 8.19 8.50 -2.00
CA GLY A 126 8.36 8.64 -0.55
C GLY A 126 7.87 9.99 -0.04
N ARG A 127 8.25 11.07 -0.70
CA ARG A 127 7.75 12.41 -0.37
C ARG A 127 6.23 12.50 -0.52
N TYR A 128 5.67 11.88 -1.56
CA TYR A 128 4.24 11.88 -1.77
C TYR A 128 3.50 11.11 -0.68
N PHE A 129 3.96 9.94 -0.28
CA PHE A 129 3.29 9.19 0.78
C PHE A 129 3.41 9.87 2.15
N ASP A 130 4.49 10.58 2.42
CA ASP A 130 4.58 11.42 3.61
C ASP A 130 3.54 12.54 3.56
N PHE A 131 3.41 13.22 2.43
CA PHE A 131 2.36 14.21 2.22
C PHE A 131 0.96 13.60 2.37
N TYR A 132 0.72 12.46 1.74
CA TYR A 132 -0.56 11.76 1.77
C TYR A 132 -0.97 11.42 3.20
N ASN A 133 -0.06 10.87 3.97
CA ASN A 133 -0.34 10.44 5.34
C ASN A 133 -0.45 11.59 6.34
N LEU A 134 0.40 12.61 6.21
CA LEU A 134 0.61 13.59 7.27
C LEU A 134 0.01 14.96 6.98
N VAL A 135 -0.25 15.29 5.72
CA VAL A 135 -0.63 16.66 5.32
C VAL A 135 -1.94 16.69 4.54
N ARG A 136 -2.17 15.73 3.65
CA ARG A 136 -3.31 15.75 2.75
C ARG A 136 -4.61 15.42 3.48
N PRO A 137 -5.59 16.36 3.54
CA PRO A 137 -6.88 16.08 4.15
C PRO A 137 -7.74 15.21 3.21
N HIS A 138 -8.57 14.37 3.80
CA HIS A 138 -9.46 13.47 3.06
C HIS A 138 -10.91 13.71 3.47
N GLN A 139 -11.76 13.98 2.51
CA GLN A 139 -13.17 14.23 2.77
C GLN A 139 -13.83 13.05 3.50
N ALA A 140 -13.52 11.83 3.08
CA ALA A 140 -14.07 10.62 3.70
C ALA A 140 -13.66 10.44 5.17
N LEU A 141 -12.62 11.14 5.62
CA LEU A 141 -12.14 11.12 7.01
C LEU A 141 -12.50 12.40 7.77
N GLY A 142 -13.54 13.12 7.31
CA GLY A 142 -13.91 14.41 7.91
C GLY A 142 -12.82 15.45 7.74
N TYR A 143 -12.09 15.42 6.62
CA TYR A 143 -10.97 16.32 6.30
C TYR A 143 -9.74 16.14 7.20
N GLN A 144 -9.67 15.05 7.96
CA GLN A 144 -8.47 14.68 8.66
C GLN A 144 -7.46 14.02 7.72
N THR A 145 -6.19 14.02 8.12
CA THR A 145 -5.17 13.24 7.42
C THR A 145 -5.29 11.77 7.82
N PRO A 146 -4.82 10.85 6.96
CA PRO A 146 -4.79 9.43 7.33
C PRO A 146 -4.05 9.16 8.64
N ASP A 147 -2.91 9.82 8.88
CA ASP A 147 -2.15 9.63 10.11
C ASP A 147 -2.93 10.09 11.35
N ALA A 148 -3.55 11.27 11.30
CA ALA A 148 -4.35 11.78 12.41
C ALA A 148 -5.53 10.87 12.71
N PHE A 149 -6.21 10.38 11.68
CA PHE A 149 -7.33 9.46 11.83
C PHE A 149 -6.89 8.12 12.42
N TYR A 150 -5.77 7.58 11.94
CA TYR A 150 -5.19 6.34 12.42
C TYR A 150 -4.86 6.41 13.92
N ARG A 151 -4.20 7.49 14.34
CA ARG A 151 -3.85 7.71 15.75
C ARG A 151 -5.07 7.89 16.64
N GLY A 152 -6.10 8.58 16.15
CA GLY A 152 -7.35 8.76 16.88
C GLY A 152 -8.05 7.44 17.16
N VAL A 153 -8.10 6.54 16.20
CA VAL A 153 -8.68 5.21 16.38
C VAL A 153 -7.85 4.38 17.35
N ALA A 154 -6.52 4.43 17.25
CA ALA A 154 -5.64 3.70 18.15
C ALA A 154 -5.84 4.13 19.60
N LEU A 155 -6.04 5.43 19.84
CA LEU A 155 -6.30 5.97 21.18
C LEU A 155 -7.67 5.56 21.72
N THR A 156 -8.68 5.47 20.86
CA THR A 156 -10.01 5.04 21.29
C THR A 156 -10.13 3.53 21.44
N ALA A 157 -9.29 2.76 20.80
CA ALA A 157 -9.26 1.30 20.91
C ALA A 157 -8.48 0.82 22.14
N ALA A 158 -7.73 1.69 22.76
CA ALA A 158 -7.01 1.40 23.98
C ALA A 158 -7.93 1.60 25.20
#